data_0eecf348f6fb47f3d73cbb07632c6d26
#
_entry.id   0eecf348f6fb47f3d73cbb07632c6d26
#
_cell.length_a   1.000
_cell.length_b   1.000
_cell.length_c   1.000
_cell.angle_alpha   90.00
_cell.angle_beta   90.00
_cell.angle_gamma   90.00
#
_symmetry.space_group_name_H-M   'P 1'
#
loop_
_entity.id
_entity.type
_entity.pdbx_description
1 polymer ?
#
loop_
_entity_poly.entity_id
_entity_poly.type
_entity_poly.pdbx_seq_one_letter_code
_entity_poly.pdbx_strand_id
1 'polypeptide(L)'
;MPEDCPAVEDATHLKIASTVIGGQQVVTDYATPDFNELQKVKTCRLDGDLRPELPLHLAFDYNANINWAVTGQVFRSEKYGRDALHVLSSMFTKNERKLRELVQDWNTYYAPHKANNRVVYYYYDTTAKHKGYAISGQQDFKDIVIEELRRFGWEVNAIDMGRPAEHELKHKDINEALAGVSYPFIQINTENNEALIVAMENTGVQIGRDGFRKDKSKEKYIETEVDPLELRTDGTDAFDVLFMGVKYFQHSMDGICLPMRWKK
;
A
#
# COMPACT_ATOMS: atom_id res chain seq x y z
N MET A 1 18.29 17.65 11.20
CA MET A 1 18.44 17.04 9.86
C MET A 1 19.64 17.66 9.21
N PRO A 2 20.52 16.94 8.53
CA PRO A 2 21.62 17.56 7.78
C PRO A 2 21.00 18.45 6.69
N GLU A 3 21.44 19.68 6.61
CA GLU A 3 20.93 20.69 5.67
C GLU A 3 21.24 20.40 4.19
N ASP A 4 21.96 19.32 3.90
CA ASP A 4 22.47 18.98 2.56
C ASP A 4 21.95 17.61 2.05
N CYS A 5 20.70 17.25 2.35
CA CYS A 5 20.14 16.01 1.79
C CYS A 5 19.58 16.27 0.38
N PRO A 6 20.12 15.67 -0.69
CA PRO A 6 19.61 15.86 -2.07
C PRO A 6 18.12 15.59 -2.23
N ALA A 7 17.58 14.69 -1.41
CA ALA A 7 16.16 14.38 -1.39
C ALA A 7 15.28 15.57 -0.94
N VAL A 8 15.83 16.50 -0.11
CA VAL A 8 15.11 17.69 0.33
C VAL A 8 15.05 18.73 -0.77
N GLU A 9 16.13 18.90 -1.53
CA GLU A 9 16.15 19.80 -2.69
C GLU A 9 15.17 19.30 -3.78
N ASP A 10 15.21 18.01 -4.09
CA ASP A 10 14.30 17.43 -5.08
C ASP A 10 12.83 17.52 -4.63
N ALA A 11 12.53 17.28 -3.36
CA ALA A 11 11.20 17.43 -2.82
C ALA A 11 10.72 18.89 -2.82
N THR A 12 11.64 19.85 -2.61
CA THR A 12 11.33 21.27 -2.68
C THR A 12 11.02 21.70 -4.11
N HIS A 13 11.74 21.21 -5.09
CA HIS A 13 11.46 21.44 -6.51
C HIS A 13 10.12 20.84 -6.93
N LEU A 14 9.79 19.63 -6.48
CA LEU A 14 8.48 19.02 -6.73
C LEU A 14 7.33 19.77 -6.06
N LYS A 15 7.50 20.29 -4.84
CA LYS A 15 6.50 21.14 -4.18
C LYS A 15 6.31 22.46 -4.92
N ILE A 16 7.38 23.09 -5.35
CA ILE A 16 7.31 24.30 -6.17
C ILE A 16 6.60 23.99 -7.49
N ALA A 17 6.94 22.89 -8.13
CA ALA A 17 6.31 22.46 -9.37
C ALA A 17 4.82 22.16 -9.21
N SER A 18 4.41 21.43 -8.17
CA SER A 18 3.00 21.12 -7.91
C SER A 18 2.18 22.37 -7.52
N THR A 19 2.78 23.32 -6.80
CA THR A 19 2.16 24.61 -6.46
C THR A 19 1.98 25.48 -7.71
N VAL A 20 2.85 25.33 -8.66
CA VAL A 20 2.90 26.08 -9.91
C VAL A 20 2.00 25.48 -10.99
N ILE A 21 1.69 24.17 -10.94
CA ILE A 21 0.72 23.53 -11.85
C ILE A 21 -0.69 24.12 -11.67
N GLY A 22 -1.04 24.61 -10.48
CA GLY A 22 -2.26 25.40 -10.25
C GLY A 22 -2.22 26.82 -10.85
N GLY A 23 -1.04 27.35 -11.20
CA GLY A 23 -0.83 28.63 -11.88
C GLY A 23 -0.01 28.41 -13.15
N GLN A 24 -0.64 28.24 -14.26
CA GLN A 24 -0.09 27.84 -15.57
C GLN A 24 1.21 28.50 -16.06
N GLN A 25 1.65 29.59 -15.47
CA GLN A 25 2.78 30.37 -15.98
C GLN A 25 4.18 29.93 -15.55
N VAL A 26 4.32 29.24 -14.42
CA VAL A 26 5.65 28.98 -13.85
C VAL A 26 6.20 27.60 -14.33
N VAL A 27 5.32 26.72 -14.82
CA VAL A 27 5.74 25.45 -15.42
C VAL A 27 6.58 25.65 -16.68
N THR A 28 6.30 26.71 -17.43
CA THR A 28 7.04 27.04 -18.68
C THR A 28 8.43 27.55 -18.43
N ASP A 29 8.68 28.22 -17.30
CA ASP A 29 9.97 28.88 -17.03
C ASP A 29 11.01 27.92 -16.42
N TYR A 30 10.55 26.81 -15.82
CA TYR A 30 11.40 25.77 -15.23
C TYR A 30 11.37 24.45 -15.98
N ALA A 31 10.73 24.41 -17.13
CA ALA A 31 10.52 23.20 -17.91
C ALA A 31 11.81 22.76 -18.62
N THR A 32 12.72 22.15 -17.88
CA THR A 32 13.62 21.18 -18.49
C THR A 32 12.83 19.92 -18.84
N PRO A 33 13.16 19.20 -19.90
CA PRO A 33 12.51 17.93 -20.23
C PRO A 33 12.45 16.96 -19.05
N ASP A 34 13.51 16.91 -18.26
CA ASP A 34 13.64 16.04 -17.08
C ASP A 34 12.68 16.46 -15.96
N PHE A 35 12.48 17.74 -15.76
CA PHE A 35 11.56 18.28 -14.77
C PHE A 35 10.10 18.01 -15.15
N ASN A 36 9.73 18.15 -16.41
CA ASN A 36 8.40 17.82 -16.92
C ASN A 36 8.10 16.31 -16.82
N GLU A 37 9.11 15.47 -17.01
CA GLU A 37 8.98 14.04 -16.82
C GLU A 37 8.83 13.66 -15.35
N LEU A 38 9.60 14.26 -14.45
CA LEU A 38 9.45 14.09 -13.00
C LEU A 38 8.08 14.53 -12.49
N GLN A 39 7.50 15.57 -13.06
CA GLN A 39 6.13 16.00 -12.76
C GLN A 39 5.06 15.05 -13.27
N LYS A 40 5.31 14.42 -14.44
CA LYS A 40 4.36 13.47 -15.03
C LYS A 40 4.38 12.12 -14.32
N VAL A 41 5.52 11.75 -13.75
CA VAL A 41 5.73 10.44 -13.18
C VAL A 41 6.39 10.56 -11.81
N LYS A 42 5.55 10.70 -10.76
CA LYS A 42 6.02 10.59 -9.39
C LYS A 42 6.65 9.22 -9.20
N THR A 43 7.87 9.15 -8.68
CA THR A 43 8.59 7.90 -8.44
C THR A 43 9.13 7.85 -7.03
N CYS A 44 9.46 6.65 -6.55
CA CYS A 44 10.02 6.40 -5.23
C CYS A 44 11.45 6.93 -5.04
N ARG A 45 12.07 7.55 -6.04
CA ARG A 45 13.40 8.19 -5.90
C ARG A 45 13.43 9.31 -4.88
N LEU A 46 12.27 9.91 -4.63
CA LEU A 46 12.11 11.01 -3.69
C LEU A 46 11.73 10.54 -2.28
N ASP A 47 11.52 9.25 -2.10
CA ASP A 47 11.16 8.68 -0.81
C ASP A 47 12.43 8.46 0.02
N GLY A 48 12.78 9.42 0.86
CA GLY A 48 13.97 9.36 1.71
C GLY A 48 13.91 8.26 2.79
N ASP A 49 12.77 7.64 2.97
CA ASP A 49 12.51 6.54 3.91
C ASP A 49 12.55 5.15 3.27
N LEU A 50 12.63 5.08 1.94
CA LEU A 50 12.80 3.83 1.20
C LEU A 50 14.23 3.28 1.35
N ARG A 51 14.36 2.03 1.77
CA ARG A 51 15.65 1.32 1.86
C ARG A 51 15.88 0.49 0.61
N PRO A 52 16.87 0.85 -0.21
CA PRO A 52 17.07 0.21 -1.52
C PRO A 52 17.37 -1.28 -1.45
N GLU A 53 18.02 -1.73 -0.38
CA GLU A 53 18.46 -3.12 -0.19
C GLU A 53 17.34 -4.06 0.26
N LEU A 54 16.22 -3.52 0.78
CA LEU A 54 15.15 -4.34 1.33
C LEU A 54 14.08 -4.66 0.29
N PRO A 55 13.45 -5.84 0.37
CA PRO A 55 12.32 -6.19 -0.47
C PRO A 55 11.10 -5.31 -0.17
N LEU A 56 10.17 -5.25 -1.12
CA LEU A 56 8.88 -4.62 -0.93
C LEU A 56 7.84 -5.64 -0.46
N HIS A 57 7.00 -5.23 0.47
CA HIS A 57 5.83 -5.95 0.94
C HIS A 57 4.58 -5.26 0.41
N LEU A 58 3.68 -6.01 -0.21
CA LEU A 58 2.56 -5.48 -0.99
C LEU A 58 1.29 -6.24 -0.68
N ALA A 59 0.20 -5.52 -0.52
CA ALA A 59 -1.15 -6.07 -0.44
C ALA A 59 -2.14 -5.20 -1.20
N PHE A 60 -3.25 -5.80 -1.61
CA PHE A 60 -4.33 -5.12 -2.31
C PHE A 60 -5.67 -5.34 -1.62
N ASP A 61 -6.57 -4.40 -1.80
CA ASP A 61 -8.01 -4.61 -1.70
C ASP A 61 -8.64 -4.50 -3.10
N TYR A 62 -9.61 -5.38 -3.38
CA TYR A 62 -10.18 -5.59 -4.70
C TYR A 62 -11.66 -5.24 -4.67
N ASN A 63 -12.03 -4.10 -5.23
CA ASN A 63 -13.41 -3.68 -5.29
C ASN A 63 -13.80 -3.28 -6.72
N ALA A 64 -15.09 -3.28 -7.01
CA ALA A 64 -15.61 -2.93 -8.33
C ALA A 64 -15.33 -1.46 -8.70
N ASN A 65 -15.42 -0.57 -7.73
CA ASN A 65 -15.36 0.87 -7.93
C ASN A 65 -14.00 1.48 -7.59
N ILE A 66 -13.25 0.84 -6.71
CA ILE A 66 -11.93 1.27 -6.28
C ILE A 66 -11.07 0.05 -6.01
N ASN A 67 -9.82 0.09 -6.42
CA ASN A 67 -8.80 -0.90 -6.04
C ASN A 67 -7.69 -0.18 -5.31
N TRP A 68 -7.22 -0.75 -4.22
CA TRP A 68 -6.15 -0.20 -3.40
C TRP A 68 -4.93 -1.10 -3.40
N ALA A 69 -3.75 -0.48 -3.35
CA ALA A 69 -2.47 -1.12 -3.08
C ALA A 69 -1.80 -0.42 -1.91
N VAL A 70 -1.32 -1.17 -0.93
CA VAL A 70 -0.53 -0.66 0.18
C VAL A 70 0.83 -1.35 0.18
N THR A 71 1.89 -0.55 0.23
CA THR A 71 3.27 -1.02 0.12
C THR A 71 4.05 -0.65 1.36
N GLY A 72 4.87 -1.56 1.85
CA GLY A 72 5.75 -1.32 2.97
C GLY A 72 7.07 -2.06 2.85
N GLN A 73 7.93 -1.78 3.80
CA GLN A 73 9.18 -2.52 4.05
C GLN A 73 9.23 -2.97 5.51
N VAL A 74 9.89 -4.09 5.75
CA VAL A 74 10.10 -4.60 7.11
C VAL A 74 11.59 -4.54 7.43
N PHE A 75 11.90 -3.94 8.56
CA PHE A 75 13.26 -3.85 9.04
C PHE A 75 13.31 -3.85 10.55
N ARG A 76 14.47 -4.21 11.08
CA ARG A 76 14.72 -4.11 12.52
C ARG A 76 14.96 -2.65 12.89
N SER A 77 14.08 -2.09 13.69
CA SER A 77 14.22 -0.73 14.20
C SER A 77 15.36 -0.67 15.23
N GLU A 78 16.35 0.16 15.01
CA GLU A 78 17.44 0.40 15.97
C GLU A 78 16.90 0.98 17.28
N LYS A 79 15.94 1.88 17.18
CA LYS A 79 15.31 2.54 18.33
C LYS A 79 14.61 1.57 19.27
N TYR A 80 13.94 0.56 18.72
CA TYR A 80 13.12 -0.38 19.49
C TYR A 80 13.77 -1.76 19.62
N GLY A 81 14.85 -2.04 18.88
CA GLY A 81 15.50 -3.35 18.83
C GLY A 81 14.60 -4.48 18.30
N ARG A 82 13.51 -4.14 17.62
CA ARG A 82 12.46 -5.07 17.15
C ARG A 82 12.02 -4.70 15.74
N ASP A 83 11.28 -5.60 15.10
CA ASP A 83 10.83 -5.40 13.73
C ASP A 83 9.77 -4.30 13.63
N ALA A 84 9.89 -3.51 12.59
CA ALA A 84 8.96 -2.47 12.22
C ALA A 84 8.45 -2.71 10.80
N LEU A 85 7.16 -2.53 10.58
CA LEU A 85 6.55 -2.38 9.27
C LEU A 85 6.49 -0.88 8.96
N HIS A 86 7.27 -0.45 7.99
CA HIS A 86 7.22 0.90 7.46
C HIS A 86 6.33 0.92 6.22
N VAL A 87 5.18 1.57 6.32
CA VAL A 87 4.25 1.77 5.20
C VAL A 87 4.75 2.93 4.36
N LEU A 88 5.31 2.63 3.20
CA LEU A 88 5.95 3.58 2.30
C LEU A 88 4.93 4.39 1.50
N SER A 89 3.97 3.69 0.90
CA SER A 89 2.95 4.35 0.08
C SER A 89 1.68 3.54 0.00
N SER A 90 0.60 4.25 -0.26
CA SER A 90 -0.66 3.68 -0.69
C SER A 90 -1.10 4.31 -2.01
N MET A 91 -1.68 3.49 -2.89
CA MET A 91 -2.14 3.90 -4.21
C MET A 91 -3.51 3.31 -4.49
N PHE A 92 -4.30 3.99 -5.29
CA PHE A 92 -5.60 3.50 -5.69
C PHE A 92 -5.96 3.89 -7.13
N THR A 93 -6.85 3.11 -7.72
CA THR A 93 -7.51 3.46 -8.99
C THR A 93 -9.01 3.40 -8.80
N LYS A 94 -9.74 4.34 -9.40
CA LYS A 94 -11.21 4.45 -9.30
C LYS A 94 -11.88 4.33 -10.66
N ASN A 95 -13.15 3.92 -10.62
CA ASN A 95 -14.07 3.93 -11.75
C ASN A 95 -13.59 3.10 -12.95
N GLU A 96 -13.27 3.74 -14.07
CA GLU A 96 -12.88 3.08 -15.32
C GLU A 96 -11.49 2.43 -15.24
N ARG A 97 -10.59 2.97 -14.41
CA ARG A 97 -9.26 2.39 -14.18
C ARG A 97 -9.38 1.20 -13.24
N LYS A 98 -8.81 0.08 -13.64
CA LYS A 98 -8.96 -1.20 -12.95
C LYS A 98 -7.65 -1.65 -12.30
N LEU A 99 -7.64 -2.87 -11.78
CA LEU A 99 -6.52 -3.46 -11.07
C LEU A 99 -5.22 -3.49 -11.90
N ARG A 100 -5.29 -3.75 -13.22
CA ARG A 100 -4.09 -3.77 -14.08
C ARG A 100 -3.42 -2.41 -14.13
N GLU A 101 -4.19 -1.34 -14.28
CA GLU A 101 -3.69 0.02 -14.29
C GLU A 101 -3.08 0.41 -12.94
N LEU A 102 -3.66 -0.06 -11.83
CA LEU A 102 -3.07 0.14 -10.51
C LEU A 102 -1.70 -0.54 -10.39
N VAL A 103 -1.56 -1.78 -10.85
CA VAL A 103 -0.26 -2.47 -10.83
C VAL A 103 0.75 -1.81 -11.77
N GLN A 104 0.31 -1.25 -12.90
CA GLN A 104 1.18 -0.49 -13.81
C GLN A 104 1.66 0.81 -13.18
N ASP A 105 0.78 1.58 -12.52
CA ASP A 105 1.15 2.78 -11.76
C ASP A 105 2.14 2.45 -10.65
N TRP A 106 1.87 1.38 -9.89
CA TRP A 106 2.75 0.89 -8.85
C TRP A 106 4.14 0.52 -9.41
N ASN A 107 4.18 -0.23 -10.51
CA ASN A 107 5.45 -0.57 -11.16
C ASN A 107 6.20 0.67 -11.62
N THR A 108 5.52 1.65 -12.18
CA THR A 108 6.13 2.90 -12.63
C THR A 108 6.73 3.66 -11.45
N TYR A 109 6.01 3.72 -10.35
CA TYR A 109 6.49 4.37 -9.12
C TYR A 109 7.73 3.68 -8.55
N TYR A 110 7.71 2.34 -8.42
CA TYR A 110 8.80 1.57 -7.83
C TYR A 110 9.87 1.09 -8.83
N ALA A 111 9.79 1.48 -10.09
CA ALA A 111 10.78 1.12 -11.11
C ALA A 111 12.23 1.46 -10.70
N PRO A 112 12.52 2.62 -10.04
CA PRO A 112 13.88 2.91 -9.58
C PRO A 112 14.38 1.95 -8.49
N HIS A 113 13.51 1.50 -7.59
CA HIS A 113 13.86 0.55 -6.52
C HIS A 113 14.24 -0.82 -7.09
N LYS A 114 13.57 -1.25 -8.15
CA LYS A 114 13.80 -2.54 -8.81
C LYS A 114 15.25 -2.73 -9.29
N ALA A 115 15.97 -1.66 -9.55
CA ALA A 115 17.39 -1.72 -9.91
C ALA A 115 18.27 -2.25 -8.76
N ASN A 116 17.86 -2.04 -7.52
CA ASN A 116 18.58 -2.47 -6.32
C ASN A 116 18.02 -3.78 -5.75
N ASN A 117 16.70 -3.87 -5.62
CA ASN A 117 16.01 -5.06 -5.15
C ASN A 117 14.70 -5.25 -5.92
N ARG A 118 14.54 -6.42 -6.55
CA ARG A 118 13.35 -6.74 -7.34
C ARG A 118 12.39 -7.71 -6.64
N VAL A 119 12.68 -8.08 -5.39
CA VAL A 119 11.86 -9.01 -4.63
C VAL A 119 10.63 -8.31 -4.06
N VAL A 120 9.45 -8.89 -4.32
CA VAL A 120 8.17 -8.44 -3.78
C VAL A 120 7.51 -9.60 -3.05
N TYR A 121 7.16 -9.39 -1.79
CA TYR A 121 6.26 -10.27 -1.02
C TYR A 121 4.83 -9.77 -1.19
N TYR A 122 4.04 -10.50 -1.95
CA TYR A 122 2.64 -10.17 -2.20
C TYR A 122 1.72 -11.02 -1.32
N TYR A 123 1.05 -10.36 -0.37
CA TYR A 123 0.12 -10.99 0.56
C TYR A 123 -1.30 -10.91 0.03
N TYR A 124 -2.02 -12.03 0.10
CA TYR A 124 -3.41 -12.09 -0.31
C TYR A 124 -4.18 -13.16 0.48
N ASP A 125 -5.46 -12.97 0.63
CA ASP A 125 -6.38 -13.93 1.23
C ASP A 125 -7.33 -14.53 0.19
N THR A 126 -8.36 -15.25 0.65
CA THR A 126 -9.33 -15.88 -0.25
C THR A 126 -10.14 -14.90 -1.08
N THR A 127 -10.23 -13.60 -0.72
CA THR A 127 -10.94 -12.60 -1.51
C THR A 127 -10.26 -12.37 -2.87
N ALA A 128 -8.94 -12.47 -2.93
CA ALA A 128 -8.17 -12.37 -4.16
C ALA A 128 -8.37 -13.55 -5.14
N LYS A 129 -9.02 -14.62 -4.69
CA LYS A 129 -9.33 -15.80 -5.50
C LYS A 129 -10.69 -15.70 -6.20
N HIS A 130 -11.34 -14.56 -6.12
CA HIS A 130 -12.57 -14.29 -6.85
C HIS A 130 -12.27 -13.74 -8.25
N LYS A 131 -13.12 -14.10 -9.20
CA LYS A 131 -13.01 -13.62 -10.58
C LYS A 131 -13.46 -12.15 -10.65
N GLY A 132 -12.64 -11.33 -11.30
CA GLY A 132 -12.91 -9.90 -11.40
C GLY A 132 -14.23 -9.56 -12.11
N TYR A 133 -14.88 -8.52 -11.63
CA TYR A 133 -16.24 -8.11 -12.06
C TYR A 133 -16.34 -7.69 -13.53
N ALA A 134 -15.26 -7.41 -14.23
CA ALA A 134 -15.36 -6.74 -15.53
C ALA A 134 -14.36 -7.17 -16.60
N ILE A 135 -13.47 -8.09 -16.32
CA ILE A 135 -12.42 -8.44 -17.28
C ILE A 135 -12.64 -9.87 -17.71
N SER A 136 -12.99 -10.08 -18.96
CA SER A 136 -12.94 -11.35 -19.72
C SER A 136 -12.86 -12.65 -18.89
N GLY A 137 -13.66 -12.74 -17.89
CA GLY A 137 -14.32 -13.91 -17.33
C GLY A 137 -13.51 -15.04 -16.70
N GLN A 138 -12.17 -15.04 -16.62
CA GLN A 138 -11.48 -16.26 -16.23
C GLN A 138 -10.29 -16.14 -15.25
N GLN A 139 -9.77 -14.95 -14.98
CA GLN A 139 -8.63 -14.79 -14.07
C GLN A 139 -9.03 -14.32 -12.68
N ASP A 140 -8.44 -14.91 -11.64
CA ASP A 140 -8.53 -14.43 -10.27
C ASP A 140 -7.74 -13.11 -10.12
N PHE A 141 -8.13 -12.26 -9.17
CA PHE A 141 -7.40 -10.99 -8.90
C PHE A 141 -5.92 -11.24 -8.61
N LYS A 142 -5.61 -12.26 -7.79
CA LYS A 142 -4.22 -12.62 -7.48
C LYS A 142 -3.39 -12.94 -8.73
N ASP A 143 -4.01 -13.61 -9.72
CA ASP A 143 -3.30 -14.00 -10.95
C ASP A 143 -3.00 -12.77 -11.81
N ILE A 144 -3.93 -11.81 -11.87
CA ILE A 144 -3.72 -10.52 -12.54
C ILE A 144 -2.53 -9.78 -11.93
N VAL A 145 -2.47 -9.67 -10.60
CA VAL A 145 -1.38 -8.97 -9.91
C VAL A 145 -0.05 -9.68 -10.15
N ILE A 146 0.00 -11.00 -9.97
CA ILE A 146 1.24 -11.79 -10.15
C ILE A 146 1.74 -11.71 -11.59
N GLU A 147 0.85 -11.85 -12.57
CA GLU A 147 1.19 -11.78 -13.99
C GLU A 147 1.76 -10.40 -14.35
N GLU A 148 1.08 -9.33 -13.95
CA GLU A 148 1.53 -7.97 -14.24
C GLU A 148 2.87 -7.65 -13.56
N LEU A 149 3.05 -7.95 -12.28
CA LEU A 149 4.31 -7.73 -11.59
C LEU A 149 5.46 -8.50 -12.26
N ARG A 150 5.25 -9.78 -12.60
CA ARG A 150 6.26 -10.60 -13.30
C ARG A 150 6.56 -10.08 -14.70
N ARG A 151 5.55 -9.59 -15.43
CA ARG A 151 5.72 -8.96 -16.73
C ARG A 151 6.67 -7.75 -16.66
N PHE A 152 6.62 -7.02 -15.57
CA PHE A 152 7.54 -5.91 -15.31
C PHE A 152 8.89 -6.32 -14.72
N GLY A 153 9.15 -7.61 -14.55
CA GLY A 153 10.44 -8.15 -14.11
C GLY A 153 10.65 -8.18 -12.60
N TRP A 154 9.57 -8.14 -11.81
CA TRP A 154 9.63 -8.37 -10.37
C TRP A 154 9.71 -9.86 -10.04
N GLU A 155 10.44 -10.19 -8.97
CA GLU A 155 10.49 -11.52 -8.36
C GLU A 155 9.40 -11.62 -7.29
N VAL A 156 8.26 -12.23 -7.65
CA VAL A 156 7.05 -12.22 -6.82
C VAL A 156 6.99 -13.47 -5.96
N ASN A 157 7.09 -13.29 -4.65
CA ASN A 157 6.78 -14.27 -3.63
C ASN A 157 5.32 -14.08 -3.19
N ALA A 158 4.42 -14.81 -3.83
CA ALA A 158 2.98 -14.74 -3.55
C ALA A 158 2.63 -15.60 -2.33
N ILE A 159 2.11 -14.96 -1.28
CA ILE A 159 1.82 -15.57 0.02
C ILE A 159 0.31 -15.65 0.22
N ASP A 160 -0.21 -16.88 0.16
CA ASP A 160 -1.61 -17.19 0.42
C ASP A 160 -1.87 -17.30 1.92
N MET A 161 -2.55 -16.33 2.48
CA MET A 161 -2.89 -16.31 3.91
C MET A 161 -4.13 -17.13 4.25
N GLY A 162 -4.82 -17.69 3.25
CA GLY A 162 -6.04 -18.44 3.46
C GLY A 162 -7.25 -17.54 3.70
N ARG A 163 -8.07 -17.87 4.68
CA ARG A 163 -9.24 -17.06 5.03
C ARG A 163 -8.82 -15.75 5.68
N PRO A 164 -9.57 -14.65 5.45
CA PRO A 164 -9.35 -13.41 6.17
C PRO A 164 -9.36 -13.63 7.69
N ALA A 165 -8.47 -12.95 8.39
CA ALA A 165 -8.49 -12.95 9.85
C ALA A 165 -9.77 -12.29 10.38
N GLU A 166 -10.23 -12.74 11.56
CA GLU A 166 -11.38 -12.15 12.24
C GLU A 166 -11.14 -10.65 12.51
N HIS A 167 -12.18 -9.85 12.33
CA HIS A 167 -12.08 -8.38 12.50
C HIS A 167 -11.58 -7.98 13.88
N GLU A 168 -12.02 -8.67 14.93
CA GLU A 168 -11.59 -8.41 16.31
C GLU A 168 -10.08 -8.62 16.47
N LEU A 169 -9.54 -9.70 15.90
CA LEU A 169 -8.10 -9.96 15.94
C LEU A 169 -7.31 -8.90 15.19
N LYS A 170 -7.74 -8.54 13.98
CA LYS A 170 -7.10 -7.48 13.19
C LYS A 170 -7.07 -6.16 13.94
N HIS A 171 -8.23 -5.74 14.45
CA HIS A 171 -8.36 -4.50 15.20
C HIS A 171 -7.47 -4.47 16.44
N LYS A 172 -7.46 -5.56 17.23
CA LYS A 172 -6.60 -5.67 18.41
C LYS A 172 -5.12 -5.57 18.02
N ASP A 173 -4.69 -6.39 17.10
CA ASP A 173 -3.28 -6.50 16.72
C ASP A 173 -2.73 -5.21 16.11
N ILE A 174 -3.52 -4.54 15.26
CA ILE A 174 -3.14 -3.26 14.65
C ILE A 174 -3.05 -2.16 15.71
N ASN A 175 -4.04 -2.05 16.60
CA ASN A 175 -4.00 -1.03 17.65
C ASN A 175 -2.85 -1.24 18.64
N GLU A 176 -2.55 -2.49 19.02
CA GLU A 176 -1.39 -2.79 19.86
C GLU A 176 -0.08 -2.42 19.15
N ALA A 177 0.02 -2.66 17.83
CA ALA A 177 1.20 -2.31 17.05
C ALA A 177 1.35 -0.78 16.88
N LEU A 178 0.26 -0.06 16.62
CA LEU A 178 0.24 1.40 16.57
C LEU A 178 0.61 2.03 17.91
N ALA A 179 0.13 1.45 19.01
CA ALA A 179 0.49 1.86 20.38
C ALA A 179 1.92 1.49 20.79
N GLY A 180 2.68 0.77 19.96
CA GLY A 180 4.02 0.30 20.27
C GLY A 180 4.10 -0.82 21.31
N VAL A 181 2.97 -1.50 21.57
CA VAL A 181 2.88 -2.61 22.54
C VAL A 181 3.25 -3.94 21.90
N SER A 182 2.82 -4.16 20.67
CA SER A 182 3.15 -5.38 19.91
C SER A 182 3.94 -5.05 18.64
N TYR A 183 4.45 -6.07 17.95
CA TYR A 183 5.23 -5.88 16.72
C TYR A 183 4.68 -6.78 15.59
N PRO A 184 5.00 -6.43 14.33
CA PRO A 184 5.88 -5.32 13.95
C PRO A 184 5.28 -3.96 14.36
N PHE A 185 6.16 -3.04 14.83
CA PHE A 185 5.72 -1.65 15.03
C PHE A 185 5.32 -1.05 13.69
N ILE A 186 4.29 -0.22 13.69
CA ILE A 186 3.82 0.43 12.47
C ILE A 186 4.42 1.85 12.40
N GLN A 187 5.02 2.15 11.26
CA GLN A 187 5.46 3.49 10.87
C GLN A 187 4.83 3.79 9.52
N ILE A 188 4.34 5.00 9.32
CA ILE A 188 3.64 5.39 8.09
C ILE A 188 4.28 6.66 7.54
N ASN A 189 4.70 6.61 6.26
CA ASN A 189 5.06 7.80 5.51
C ASN A 189 3.80 8.64 5.28
N THR A 190 3.70 9.81 5.91
CA THR A 190 2.50 10.62 5.90
C THR A 190 2.23 11.25 4.52
N GLU A 191 3.27 11.62 3.78
CA GLU A 191 3.12 12.29 2.47
C GLU A 191 2.56 11.37 1.39
N ASN A 192 2.94 10.08 1.44
CA ASN A 192 2.51 9.10 0.45
C ASN A 192 1.28 8.27 0.87
N ASN A 193 0.73 8.54 2.08
CA ASN A 193 -0.39 7.79 2.63
C ASN A 193 -1.50 8.68 3.19
N GLU A 194 -1.64 9.90 2.72
CA GLU A 194 -2.63 10.85 3.25
C GLU A 194 -4.05 10.27 3.21
N ALA A 195 -4.50 9.76 2.07
CA ALA A 195 -5.81 9.16 1.93
C ALA A 195 -5.99 7.90 2.83
N LEU A 196 -4.95 7.07 2.96
CA LEU A 196 -4.97 5.90 3.84
C LEU A 196 -5.11 6.32 5.32
N ILE A 197 -4.36 7.33 5.76
CA ILE A 197 -4.42 7.84 7.14
C ILE A 197 -5.83 8.36 7.44
N VAL A 198 -6.39 9.18 6.54
CA VAL A 198 -7.76 9.68 6.68
C VAL A 198 -8.78 8.54 6.71
N ALA A 199 -8.62 7.53 5.85
CA ALA A 199 -9.45 6.34 5.87
C ALA A 199 -9.34 5.57 7.20
N MET A 200 -8.14 5.43 7.77
CA MET A 200 -7.92 4.79 9.07
C MET A 200 -8.60 5.56 10.21
N GLU A 201 -8.49 6.89 10.23
CA GLU A 201 -9.12 7.75 11.25
C GLU A 201 -10.65 7.72 11.17
N ASN A 202 -11.20 7.57 9.96
CA ASN A 202 -12.66 7.57 9.73
C ASN A 202 -13.28 6.17 9.76
N THR A 203 -12.48 5.10 9.86
CA THR A 203 -12.99 3.74 9.90
C THR A 203 -13.67 3.46 11.24
N GLY A 204 -14.99 3.50 11.23
CA GLY A 204 -15.82 3.14 12.38
C GLY A 204 -15.87 1.63 12.60
N VAL A 205 -16.41 1.26 13.77
CA VAL A 205 -16.64 -0.13 14.15
C VAL A 205 -18.10 -0.34 14.53
N GLN A 206 -18.62 -1.52 14.20
CA GLN A 206 -19.96 -1.95 14.59
C GLN A 206 -19.88 -3.21 15.44
N ILE A 207 -20.68 -3.25 16.51
CA ILE A 207 -20.87 -4.46 17.32
C ILE A 207 -22.22 -5.05 16.92
N GLY A 208 -22.20 -6.19 16.25
CA GLY A 208 -23.39 -6.91 15.82
C GLY A 208 -23.55 -8.25 16.52
N ARG A 209 -24.52 -9.06 16.06
CA ARG A 209 -24.74 -10.41 16.57
C ARG A 209 -23.52 -11.33 16.35
N ASP A 210 -22.77 -11.06 15.29
CA ASP A 210 -21.62 -11.85 14.86
C ASP A 210 -20.29 -11.29 15.41
N GLY A 211 -20.35 -10.41 16.43
CA GLY A 211 -19.19 -9.79 17.04
C GLY A 211 -18.81 -8.43 16.45
N PHE A 212 -17.56 -8.08 16.63
CA PHE A 212 -16.96 -6.83 16.22
C PHE A 212 -16.56 -6.85 14.74
N ARG A 213 -16.89 -5.78 13.98
CA ARG A 213 -16.49 -5.61 12.58
C ARG A 213 -16.33 -4.14 12.20
N LYS A 214 -15.60 -3.85 11.13
CA LYS A 214 -15.54 -2.52 10.52
C LYS A 214 -16.93 -2.07 10.05
N ASP A 215 -17.23 -0.79 10.22
CA ASP A 215 -18.44 -0.19 9.66
C ASP A 215 -18.24 0.09 8.16
N LYS A 216 -18.83 -0.77 7.34
CA LYS A 216 -18.82 -0.67 5.89
C LYS A 216 -20.11 -0.08 5.30
N SER A 217 -20.91 0.58 6.13
CA SER A 217 -22.21 1.14 5.70
C SER A 217 -22.05 2.13 4.54
N LYS A 218 -20.98 2.91 4.53
CA LYS A 218 -20.71 3.91 3.49
C LYS A 218 -20.31 3.31 2.13
N GLU A 219 -19.76 2.09 2.08
CA GLU A 219 -19.35 1.45 0.82
C GLU A 219 -20.49 1.25 -0.17
N LYS A 220 -21.74 1.28 0.30
CA LYS A 220 -22.94 1.09 -0.51
C LYS A 220 -23.43 2.37 -1.21
N TYR A 221 -22.91 3.52 -0.81
CA TYR A 221 -23.36 4.79 -1.35
C TYR A 221 -22.51 5.23 -2.55
N ILE A 222 -23.15 5.99 -3.44
CA ILE A 222 -22.46 6.64 -4.55
C ILE A 222 -21.45 7.65 -4.00
N GLU A 223 -20.30 7.72 -4.64
CA GLU A 223 -19.26 8.71 -4.33
C GLU A 223 -19.80 10.13 -4.45
N THR A 224 -19.40 10.99 -3.52
CA THR A 224 -19.67 12.43 -3.55
C THR A 224 -18.38 13.20 -3.27
N GLU A 225 -18.38 14.51 -3.56
CA GLU A 225 -17.22 15.38 -3.28
C GLU A 225 -16.83 15.42 -1.79
N VAL A 226 -17.82 15.25 -0.88
CA VAL A 226 -17.60 15.26 0.57
C VAL A 226 -17.38 13.87 1.16
N ASP A 227 -17.59 12.82 0.40
CA ASP A 227 -17.39 11.43 0.80
C ASP A 227 -16.81 10.63 -0.38
N PRO A 228 -15.55 10.92 -0.76
CA PRO A 228 -14.89 10.24 -1.86
C PRO A 228 -14.51 8.80 -1.48
N LEU A 229 -14.44 7.92 -2.47
CA LEU A 229 -14.20 6.48 -2.27
C LEU A 229 -12.87 6.21 -1.54
N GLU A 230 -11.84 6.98 -1.83
CA GLU A 230 -10.50 6.81 -1.25
C GLU A 230 -10.42 7.13 0.24
N LEU A 231 -11.42 7.77 0.81
CA LEU A 231 -11.46 8.04 2.25
C LEU A 231 -12.31 7.04 3.04
N ARG A 232 -12.80 6.00 2.38
CA ARG A 232 -13.59 4.93 2.96
C ARG A 232 -12.71 3.76 3.43
N THR A 233 -13.32 2.62 3.71
CA THR A 233 -12.66 1.48 4.36
C THR A 233 -11.75 0.64 3.45
N ASP A 234 -11.85 0.77 2.13
CA ASP A 234 -11.10 -0.05 1.17
C ASP A 234 -9.57 0.02 1.39
N GLY A 235 -9.05 1.24 1.58
CA GLY A 235 -7.62 1.41 1.88
C GLY A 235 -7.18 0.72 3.17
N THR A 236 -8.06 0.77 4.20
CA THR A 236 -7.77 0.10 5.48
C THR A 236 -7.87 -1.41 5.37
N ASP A 237 -8.66 -1.95 4.45
CA ASP A 237 -8.72 -3.39 4.22
C ASP A 237 -7.44 -3.88 3.52
N ALA A 238 -6.92 -3.14 2.55
CA ALA A 238 -5.59 -3.44 1.96
C ALA A 238 -4.47 -3.38 3.02
N PHE A 239 -4.51 -2.37 3.91
CA PHE A 239 -3.56 -2.27 5.02
C PHE A 239 -3.67 -3.43 6.01
N ASP A 240 -4.88 -3.85 6.37
CA ASP A 240 -5.10 -5.03 7.23
C ASP A 240 -4.42 -6.27 6.64
N VAL A 241 -4.58 -6.52 5.33
CA VAL A 241 -3.96 -7.65 4.65
C VAL A 241 -2.43 -7.55 4.71
N LEU A 242 -1.85 -6.37 4.45
CA LEU A 242 -0.42 -6.15 4.54
C LEU A 242 0.11 -6.42 5.96
N PHE A 243 -0.50 -5.81 6.96
CA PHE A 243 -0.07 -5.95 8.35
C PHE A 243 -0.17 -7.39 8.85
N MET A 244 -1.30 -8.06 8.60
CA MET A 244 -1.49 -9.46 9.00
C MET A 244 -0.55 -10.40 8.25
N GLY A 245 -0.28 -10.11 6.97
CA GLY A 245 0.71 -10.83 6.17
C GLY A 245 2.10 -10.72 6.77
N VAL A 246 2.55 -9.52 7.07
CA VAL A 246 3.84 -9.29 7.70
C VAL A 246 3.92 -9.92 9.09
N LYS A 247 2.91 -9.74 9.92
CA LYS A 247 2.92 -10.23 11.31
C LYS A 247 2.97 -11.76 11.41
N TYR A 248 2.25 -12.46 10.53
CA TYR A 248 2.01 -13.90 10.71
C TYR A 248 2.59 -14.78 9.60
N PHE A 249 2.94 -14.22 8.46
CA PHE A 249 3.37 -14.97 7.29
C PHE A 249 4.73 -14.54 6.75
N GLN A 250 5.33 -13.48 7.28
CA GLN A 250 6.68 -13.13 6.93
C GLN A 250 7.62 -14.25 7.37
N HIS A 251 8.40 -14.74 6.42
CA HIS A 251 9.48 -15.68 6.74
C HIS A 251 10.53 -14.94 7.57
N SER A 252 10.79 -15.42 8.77
CA SER A 252 11.98 -14.97 9.48
C SER A 252 13.18 -15.26 8.58
N MET A 253 14.14 -14.36 8.51
CA MET A 253 15.38 -14.53 7.74
C MET A 253 16.18 -15.78 8.19
N ASP A 254 15.75 -16.47 9.22
CA ASP A 254 16.37 -17.66 9.83
C ASP A 254 15.84 -18.99 9.29
N GLY A 255 15.07 -18.98 8.17
CA GLY A 255 14.84 -20.21 7.38
C GLY A 255 13.87 -21.23 7.95
N ILE A 256 13.15 -20.94 9.02
CA ILE A 256 12.11 -21.88 9.56
C ILE A 256 10.72 -21.26 9.37
N CYS A 257 10.07 -21.65 8.30
CA CYS A 257 8.66 -21.35 8.04
C CYS A 257 7.78 -22.32 8.81
N LEU A 258 7.15 -21.86 9.89
CA LEU A 258 6.02 -22.56 10.47
C LEU A 258 4.74 -21.84 10.00
N PRO A 259 3.92 -22.46 9.13
CA PRO A 259 2.62 -21.91 8.81
C PRO A 259 1.77 -21.95 10.07
N MET A 260 1.56 -20.80 10.70
CA MET A 260 0.56 -20.70 11.75
C MET A 260 -0.81 -20.80 11.10
N ARG A 261 -1.40 -21.99 11.17
CA ARG A 261 -2.81 -22.16 10.83
C ARG A 261 -3.63 -21.46 11.91
N TRP A 262 -4.48 -20.54 11.52
CA TRP A 262 -5.54 -20.03 12.37
C TRP A 262 -6.30 -21.23 12.98
N LYS A 263 -6.26 -21.38 14.30
CA LYS A 263 -7.08 -22.39 14.97
C LYS A 263 -8.54 -22.02 14.74
N LYS A 264 -9.35 -23.01 14.34
CA LYS A 264 -10.80 -22.89 14.22
C LYS A 264 -11.45 -22.58 15.57
#